data_dae017c9631d62023c74d2ca011f33d6
#
_entry.id   dae017c9631d62023c74d2ca011f33d6
#
_cell.length_a   1.000
_cell.length_b   1.000
_cell.length_c   1.000
_cell.angle_alpha   90.00
_cell.angle_beta   90.00
_cell.angle_gamma   90.00
#
_symmetry.space_group_name_H-M   'P 1'
#
loop_
_entity.id
_entity.type
_entity.pdbx_description
1 polymer ?
#
loop_
_entity_poly.entity_id
_entity_poly.type
_entity_poly.pdbx_seq_one_letter_code
_entity_poly.pdbx_strand_id
1 'polypeptide(L)'
;MDRAWLSSDFHRELNDWKVLALQSASRPTHLAEIIRQEPTHLGFCEASGLGAGEVWLHPTRTGQNLVWQLPWPPDIVDNLVSSTNPQGKITNSNLELAILVLQEATLLEAVPKASMAAPRSVSDNTSTVSWSTNEESIINPVVADLLRIRALHSRKFFLNSSDFYHPGQENCMADNASRLFYLSDTNFLTHMSVVHPQLHGFLRRIEITQESSSRGGREICHEPCNWG
;
A
#
# COMPACT_ATOMS: atom_id res chain seq x y z
N MET A 1 18.03 -34.83 -24.09
CA MET A 1 17.86 -33.66 -23.21
C MET A 1 16.38 -33.37 -23.16
N ASP A 2 15.76 -33.65 -22.05
CA ASP A 2 14.34 -33.36 -21.84
C ASP A 2 14.14 -31.86 -21.68
N ARG A 3 13.29 -31.29 -22.52
CA ARG A 3 12.92 -29.89 -22.42
C ARG A 3 11.88 -29.75 -21.32
N ALA A 4 12.22 -29.05 -20.23
CA ALA A 4 11.24 -28.66 -19.23
C ALA A 4 10.39 -27.47 -19.77
N TRP A 5 9.07 -27.66 -19.74
CA TRP A 5 8.15 -26.55 -20.03
C TRP A 5 7.99 -25.71 -18.77
N LEU A 6 8.34 -24.43 -18.87
CA LEU A 6 8.18 -23.49 -17.78
C LEU A 6 6.75 -22.91 -17.80
N SER A 7 6.15 -22.78 -16.61
CA SER A 7 4.82 -22.18 -16.47
C SER A 7 4.83 -20.67 -16.82
N SER A 8 3.67 -20.12 -17.11
CA SER A 8 3.51 -18.66 -17.30
C SER A 8 3.98 -17.86 -16.07
N ASP A 9 3.71 -18.39 -14.87
CA ASP A 9 4.12 -17.78 -13.61
C ASP A 9 5.64 -17.74 -13.48
N PHE A 10 6.32 -18.84 -13.83
CA PHE A 10 7.78 -18.86 -13.84
C PHE A 10 8.38 -17.84 -14.83
N HIS A 11 7.77 -17.70 -16.01
CA HIS A 11 8.22 -16.67 -16.97
C HIS A 11 8.00 -15.25 -16.43
N ARG A 12 6.90 -15.00 -15.73
CA ARG A 12 6.64 -13.71 -15.06
C ARG A 12 7.69 -13.41 -14.01
N GLU A 13 7.98 -14.36 -13.13
CA GLU A 13 9.01 -14.22 -12.09
C GLU A 13 10.41 -13.97 -12.68
N LEU A 14 10.79 -14.70 -13.72
CA LEU A 14 12.06 -14.46 -14.40
C LEU A 14 12.14 -13.07 -15.01
N ASN A 15 11.03 -12.54 -15.55
CA ASN A 15 11.00 -11.20 -16.08
C ASN A 15 11.15 -10.16 -14.97
N ASP A 16 10.54 -10.36 -13.82
CA ASP A 16 10.69 -9.49 -12.64
C ASP A 16 12.15 -9.47 -12.17
N TRP A 17 12.79 -10.64 -12.07
CA TRP A 17 14.22 -10.74 -11.78
C TRP A 17 15.09 -10.01 -12.78
N LYS A 18 14.76 -10.10 -14.06
CA LYS A 18 15.47 -9.38 -15.12
C LYS A 18 15.34 -7.86 -14.94
N VAL A 19 14.13 -7.37 -14.66
CA VAL A 19 13.88 -5.95 -14.40
C VAL A 19 14.67 -5.48 -13.19
N LEU A 20 14.62 -6.21 -12.06
CA LEU A 20 15.36 -5.89 -10.85
C LEU A 20 16.88 -5.88 -11.08
N ALA A 21 17.40 -6.86 -11.82
CA ALA A 21 18.83 -6.94 -12.16
C ALA A 21 19.28 -5.76 -13.01
N LEU A 22 18.50 -5.39 -14.03
CA LEU A 22 18.79 -4.24 -14.89
C LEU A 22 18.73 -2.92 -14.09
N GLN A 23 17.73 -2.76 -13.23
CA GLN A 23 17.64 -1.60 -12.35
C GLN A 23 18.82 -1.52 -11.39
N SER A 24 19.23 -2.65 -10.78
CA SER A 24 20.38 -2.68 -9.89
C SER A 24 21.70 -2.38 -10.57
N ALA A 25 21.84 -2.77 -11.84
CA ALA A 25 23.04 -2.47 -12.65
C ALA A 25 23.09 -0.99 -13.07
N SER A 26 21.94 -0.38 -13.39
CA SER A 26 21.85 1.01 -13.84
C SER A 26 21.77 2.02 -12.68
N ARG A 27 21.36 1.56 -11.51
CA ARG A 27 21.10 2.38 -10.34
C ARG A 27 21.63 1.70 -9.07
N PRO A 28 22.73 2.21 -8.51
CA PRO A 28 23.26 1.66 -7.26
C PRO A 28 22.26 1.78 -6.14
N THR A 29 22.28 0.80 -5.23
CA THR A 29 21.45 0.83 -4.02
C THR A 29 21.89 1.98 -3.12
N HIS A 30 20.95 2.82 -2.72
CA HIS A 30 21.24 3.93 -1.82
C HIS A 30 21.38 3.43 -0.39
N LEU A 31 22.27 3.99 0.41
CA LEU A 31 22.41 3.61 1.82
C LEU A 31 21.10 3.76 2.60
N ALA A 32 20.29 4.75 2.24
CA ALA A 32 18.97 4.98 2.81
C ALA A 32 17.99 3.81 2.60
N GLU A 33 18.20 2.97 1.58
CA GLU A 33 17.39 1.77 1.31
C GLU A 33 17.78 0.59 2.21
N ILE A 34 18.97 0.62 2.78
CA ILE A 34 19.55 -0.50 3.58
C ILE A 34 19.56 -0.18 5.07
N ILE A 35 19.88 1.06 5.40
CA ILE A 35 20.01 1.49 6.80
C ILE A 35 18.65 1.99 7.28
N ARG A 36 18.16 1.38 8.37
CA ARG A 36 16.91 1.83 9.01
C ARG A 36 17.02 3.30 9.39
N GLN A 37 16.03 4.07 8.95
CA GLN A 37 15.94 5.50 9.20
C GLN A 37 14.85 5.83 10.22
N GLU A 38 14.91 7.03 10.77
CA GLU A 38 13.79 7.58 11.53
C GLU A 38 12.59 7.76 10.61
N PRO A 39 11.38 7.44 11.08
CA PRO A 39 10.17 7.55 10.27
C PRO A 39 9.95 8.97 9.77
N THR A 40 9.78 9.11 8.48
CA THR A 40 9.40 10.38 7.86
C THR A 40 7.90 10.63 7.91
N HIS A 41 7.12 9.56 7.91
CA HIS A 41 5.65 9.57 7.96
C HIS A 41 5.18 8.36 8.74
N LEU A 42 4.11 8.52 9.49
CA LEU A 42 3.45 7.45 10.23
C LEU A 42 2.04 7.26 9.67
N GLY A 43 1.79 6.12 9.04
CA GLY A 43 0.53 5.78 8.41
C GLY A 43 -0.26 4.77 9.22
N PHE A 44 -1.53 5.03 9.43
CA PHE A 44 -2.51 4.13 10.02
C PHE A 44 -3.46 3.70 8.93
N CYS A 45 -3.58 2.40 8.70
CA CYS A 45 -4.43 1.86 7.65
C CYS A 45 -5.40 0.80 8.19
N GLU A 46 -6.55 0.68 7.52
CA GLU A 46 -7.60 -0.26 7.89
C GLU A 46 -8.43 -0.66 6.66
N ALA A 47 -8.77 -1.95 6.57
CA ALA A 47 -9.71 -2.48 5.60
C ALA A 47 -11.03 -2.86 6.26
N SER A 48 -12.10 -2.28 5.81
CA SER A 48 -13.45 -2.79 6.10
C SER A 48 -14.03 -3.54 4.89
N GLY A 49 -15.15 -4.22 5.08
CA GLY A 49 -15.90 -4.80 3.95
C GLY A 49 -16.45 -3.75 2.97
N LEU A 50 -16.48 -2.47 3.34
CA LEU A 50 -16.97 -1.36 2.52
C LEU A 50 -15.85 -0.71 1.69
N GLY A 51 -14.62 -0.68 2.21
CA GLY A 51 -13.52 0.00 1.55
C GLY A 51 -12.28 0.10 2.42
N ALA A 52 -11.31 0.80 1.89
CA ALA A 52 -10.04 1.14 2.51
C ALA A 52 -10.07 2.54 3.12
N GLY A 53 -9.36 2.72 4.22
CA GLY A 53 -9.16 4.01 4.84
C GLY A 53 -7.79 4.16 5.45
N GLU A 54 -7.24 5.36 5.38
CA GLU A 54 -5.90 5.63 5.87
C GLU A 54 -5.73 7.05 6.35
N VAL A 55 -4.83 7.19 7.32
CA VAL A 55 -4.38 8.49 7.83
C VAL A 55 -2.86 8.50 7.90
N TRP A 56 -2.23 9.49 7.26
CA TRP A 56 -0.81 9.79 7.41
C TRP A 56 -0.60 10.92 8.40
N LEU A 57 0.22 10.68 9.41
CA LEU A 57 0.71 11.69 10.34
C LEU A 57 2.14 12.08 9.99
N HIS A 58 2.41 13.39 9.94
CA HIS A 58 3.79 13.85 9.84
C HIS A 58 4.40 13.96 11.24
N PRO A 59 5.52 13.27 11.56
CA PRO A 59 6.03 13.18 12.92
C PRO A 59 6.38 14.52 13.58
N THR A 60 6.80 15.52 12.78
CA THR A 60 7.31 16.80 13.30
C THR A 60 6.54 18.02 12.84
N ARG A 61 5.61 17.88 11.87
CA ARG A 61 4.85 18.99 11.30
C ARG A 61 3.37 18.78 11.54
N THR A 62 2.92 19.25 12.70
CA THR A 62 1.47 19.36 12.96
C THR A 62 0.84 20.23 11.88
N GLY A 63 -0.17 19.70 11.20
CA GLY A 63 -0.87 20.39 10.12
C GLY A 63 -0.52 19.94 8.70
N GLN A 64 0.24 18.85 8.53
CA GLN A 64 0.44 18.19 7.24
C GLN A 64 -0.08 16.76 7.24
N ASN A 65 -1.15 16.52 8.00
CA ASN A 65 -1.79 15.20 8.03
C ASN A 65 -2.58 14.97 6.74
N LEU A 66 -2.59 13.74 6.26
CA LEU A 66 -3.29 13.32 5.07
C LEU A 66 -4.30 12.24 5.43
N VAL A 67 -5.43 12.24 4.77
CA VAL A 67 -6.43 11.18 4.88
C VAL A 67 -6.95 10.82 3.50
N TRP A 68 -7.22 9.52 3.29
CA TRP A 68 -7.93 9.07 2.11
C TRP A 68 -8.89 7.93 2.41
N GLN A 69 -9.83 7.75 1.52
CA GLN A 69 -10.80 6.67 1.52
C GLN A 69 -10.94 6.13 0.11
N LEU A 70 -11.10 4.82 -0.01
CA LEU A 70 -11.38 4.14 -1.27
C LEU A 70 -12.47 3.08 -1.05
N PRO A 71 -13.69 3.28 -1.53
CA PRO A 71 -14.69 2.22 -1.54
C PRO A 71 -14.21 1.09 -2.47
N TRP A 72 -14.39 -0.16 -2.03
CA TRP A 72 -13.99 -1.29 -2.88
C TRP A 72 -14.82 -1.33 -4.16
N PRO A 73 -14.19 -1.55 -5.31
CA PRO A 73 -14.92 -1.78 -6.55
C PRO A 73 -15.72 -3.08 -6.49
N PRO A 74 -16.83 -3.20 -7.26
CA PRO A 74 -17.72 -4.35 -7.19
C PRO A 74 -17.04 -5.71 -7.38
N ASP A 75 -16.05 -5.81 -8.25
CA ASP A 75 -15.30 -7.03 -8.50
C ASP A 75 -14.49 -7.50 -7.28
N ILE A 76 -14.04 -6.60 -6.43
CA ILE A 76 -13.42 -6.93 -5.13
C ILE A 76 -14.50 -7.39 -4.16
N VAL A 77 -15.60 -6.62 -4.01
CA VAL A 77 -16.69 -6.92 -3.07
C VAL A 77 -17.31 -8.29 -3.36
N ASP A 78 -17.54 -8.61 -4.63
CA ASP A 78 -18.14 -9.88 -5.08
C ASP A 78 -17.22 -11.09 -4.80
N ASN A 79 -15.92 -10.85 -4.64
CA ASN A 79 -14.93 -11.89 -4.34
C ASN A 79 -14.50 -11.95 -2.87
N LEU A 80 -15.08 -11.14 -1.98
CA LEU A 80 -14.76 -11.19 -0.56
C LEU A 80 -15.26 -12.48 0.09
N VAL A 81 -14.41 -13.08 0.89
CA VAL A 81 -14.80 -14.19 1.79
C VAL A 81 -15.69 -13.63 2.89
N SER A 82 -16.91 -14.14 2.99
CA SER A 82 -17.88 -13.75 4.01
C SER A 82 -18.79 -14.92 4.36
N SER A 83 -19.65 -14.76 5.37
CA SER A 83 -20.67 -15.74 5.70
C SER A 83 -21.65 -16.00 4.55
N THR A 84 -21.89 -14.99 3.71
CA THR A 84 -22.76 -15.10 2.53
C THR A 84 -21.98 -15.51 1.26
N ASN A 85 -20.66 -15.41 1.25
CA ASN A 85 -19.78 -15.84 0.16
C ASN A 85 -18.56 -16.61 0.68
N PRO A 86 -18.73 -17.84 1.19
CA PRO A 86 -17.62 -18.63 1.75
C PRO A 86 -16.64 -19.12 0.66
N GLN A 87 -17.00 -19.02 -0.63
CA GLN A 87 -16.16 -19.37 -1.78
C GLN A 87 -15.39 -18.17 -2.35
N GLY A 88 -15.48 -17.02 -1.72
CA GLY A 88 -14.70 -15.85 -2.08
C GLY A 88 -13.20 -16.14 -2.08
N LYS A 89 -12.44 -15.37 -2.86
CA LYS A 89 -10.99 -15.56 -3.01
C LYS A 89 -10.16 -14.52 -2.27
N ILE A 90 -10.81 -13.46 -1.81
CA ILE A 90 -10.17 -12.30 -1.16
C ILE A 90 -10.55 -12.29 0.31
N THR A 91 -9.59 -12.45 1.18
CA THR A 91 -9.77 -12.36 2.63
C THR A 91 -9.56 -10.93 3.13
N ASN A 92 -9.99 -10.65 4.37
CA ASN A 92 -9.70 -9.35 5.00
C ASN A 92 -8.19 -9.08 5.05
N SER A 93 -7.37 -10.09 5.36
CA SER A 93 -5.91 -9.93 5.36
C SER A 93 -5.33 -9.57 3.99
N ASN A 94 -5.95 -10.04 2.89
CA ASN A 94 -5.55 -9.61 1.54
C ASN A 94 -5.87 -8.13 1.33
N LEU A 95 -7.02 -7.65 1.82
CA LEU A 95 -7.40 -6.23 1.73
C LEU A 95 -6.46 -5.36 2.57
N GLU A 96 -6.14 -5.79 3.79
CA GLU A 96 -5.18 -5.10 4.65
C GLU A 96 -3.80 -4.98 3.99
N LEU A 97 -3.31 -6.04 3.34
CA LEU A 97 -2.06 -5.96 2.59
C LEU A 97 -2.16 -5.04 1.38
N ALA A 98 -3.30 -5.07 0.67
CA ALA A 98 -3.52 -4.16 -0.46
C ALA A 98 -3.47 -2.69 -0.03
N ILE A 99 -4.00 -2.37 1.15
CA ILE A 99 -3.92 -1.00 1.70
C ILE A 99 -2.47 -0.61 1.98
N LEU A 100 -1.65 -1.47 2.56
CA LEU A 100 -0.22 -1.17 2.78
C LEU A 100 0.50 -0.82 1.47
N VAL A 101 0.15 -1.49 0.37
CA VAL A 101 0.70 -1.18 -0.96
C VAL A 101 0.18 0.15 -1.48
N LEU A 102 -1.13 0.41 -1.36
CA LEU A 102 -1.76 1.66 -1.77
C LEU A 102 -1.25 2.85 -0.95
N GLN A 103 -0.99 2.64 0.33
CA GLN A 103 -0.49 3.61 1.28
C GLN A 103 0.81 4.26 0.81
N GLU A 104 1.77 3.48 0.37
CA GLU A 104 3.02 3.98 -0.17
C GLU A 104 2.80 4.79 -1.47
N ALA A 105 1.90 4.32 -2.33
CA ALA A 105 1.59 4.99 -3.59
C ALA A 105 0.92 6.36 -3.34
N THR A 106 -0.04 6.43 -2.42
CA THR A 106 -0.75 7.68 -2.08
C THR A 106 0.15 8.69 -1.40
N LEU A 107 1.09 8.24 -0.55
CA LEU A 107 2.09 9.11 0.05
C LEU A 107 2.96 9.78 -1.01
N LEU A 108 3.43 9.03 -1.99
CA LEU A 108 4.28 9.54 -3.06
C LEU A 108 3.53 10.52 -3.98
N GLU A 109 2.25 10.28 -4.24
CA GLU A 109 1.40 11.19 -5.00
C GLU A 109 1.13 12.50 -4.23
N ALA A 110 0.84 12.38 -2.93
CA ALA A 110 0.53 13.52 -2.09
C ALA A 110 1.74 14.37 -1.71
N VAL A 111 2.92 13.74 -1.63
CA VAL A 111 4.17 14.35 -1.21
C VAL A 111 5.25 14.08 -2.28
N PRO A 112 5.31 14.86 -3.36
CA PRO A 112 6.22 14.60 -4.50
C PRO A 112 7.71 14.50 -4.15
N LYS A 113 8.12 14.99 -2.97
CA LYS A 113 9.49 14.87 -2.44
C LYS A 113 9.66 13.68 -1.49
N ALA A 114 8.68 12.79 -1.38
CA ALA A 114 8.77 11.60 -0.52
C ALA A 114 9.64 10.47 -1.12
N SER A 115 10.23 10.66 -2.31
CA SER A 115 11.31 9.78 -2.76
C SER A 115 12.43 9.80 -1.71
N MET A 116 12.93 8.63 -1.32
CA MET A 116 13.84 8.40 -0.20
C MET A 116 13.15 8.55 1.18
N ALA A 117 11.81 8.49 1.25
CA ALA A 117 11.11 8.47 2.51
C ALA A 117 11.30 7.13 3.24
N ALA A 118 11.22 7.19 4.57
CA ALA A 118 11.10 6.03 5.44
C ALA A 118 9.68 6.01 6.05
N PRO A 119 8.66 5.61 5.29
CA PRO A 119 7.31 5.52 5.82
C PRO A 119 7.23 4.37 6.81
N ARG A 120 6.49 4.58 7.87
CA ARG A 120 6.15 3.54 8.84
C ARG A 120 4.65 3.32 8.80
N SER A 121 4.25 2.10 8.45
CA SER A 121 2.85 1.72 8.36
C SER A 121 2.41 0.91 9.56
N VAL A 122 1.18 1.11 9.97
CA VAL A 122 0.58 0.48 11.14
C VAL A 122 -0.72 -0.19 10.73
N SER A 123 -0.84 -1.49 10.99
CA SER A 123 -2.04 -2.30 10.76
C SER A 123 -2.34 -3.15 11.98
N ASP A 124 -3.60 -3.46 12.23
CA ASP A 124 -4.02 -4.37 13.29
C ASP A 124 -4.10 -5.84 12.84
N ASN A 125 -3.75 -6.11 11.59
CA ASN A 125 -3.73 -7.45 11.04
C ASN A 125 -2.33 -8.07 11.14
N THR A 126 -2.17 -9.00 12.08
CA THR A 126 -0.88 -9.68 12.32
C THR A 126 -0.37 -10.45 11.10
N SER A 127 -1.27 -11.05 10.31
CA SER A 127 -0.88 -11.78 9.09
C SER A 127 -0.30 -10.82 8.06
N THR A 128 -0.93 -9.68 7.85
CA THR A 128 -0.47 -8.63 6.94
C THR A 128 0.91 -8.12 7.34
N VAL A 129 1.10 -7.78 8.61
CA VAL A 129 2.40 -7.32 9.12
C VAL A 129 3.46 -8.42 8.98
N SER A 130 3.13 -9.68 9.27
CA SER A 130 4.07 -10.80 9.08
C SER A 130 4.47 -10.96 7.61
N TRP A 131 3.52 -10.94 6.68
CA TRP A 131 3.82 -11.06 5.25
C TRP A 131 4.68 -9.93 4.73
N SER A 132 4.40 -8.70 5.16
CA SER A 132 5.11 -7.52 4.68
C SER A 132 6.52 -7.36 5.25
N THR A 133 6.76 -7.87 6.47
CA THR A 133 8.08 -7.77 7.14
C THR A 133 8.99 -8.94 6.85
N ASN A 134 8.44 -10.16 6.72
CA ASN A 134 9.25 -11.36 6.56
C ASN A 134 9.46 -11.72 5.09
N GLU A 135 8.69 -11.12 4.17
CA GLU A 135 8.72 -11.44 2.72
C GLU A 135 8.69 -12.96 2.45
N GLU A 136 7.99 -13.70 3.32
CA GLU A 136 7.98 -15.16 3.28
C GLU A 136 7.34 -15.67 1.99
N SER A 137 7.85 -16.80 1.51
CA SER A 137 7.28 -17.53 0.37
C SER A 137 5.82 -17.89 0.65
N ILE A 138 4.92 -17.16 0.00
CA ILE A 138 3.50 -17.22 0.29
C ILE A 138 2.82 -18.03 -0.81
N ILE A 139 2.09 -19.06 -0.38
CA ILE A 139 1.31 -19.91 -1.28
C ILE A 139 0.12 -19.15 -1.89
N ASN A 140 -0.35 -18.07 -1.24
CA ASN A 140 -1.46 -17.28 -1.74
C ASN A 140 -1.00 -16.34 -2.88
N PRO A 141 -1.50 -16.55 -4.12
CA PRO A 141 -1.07 -15.76 -5.29
C PRO A 141 -1.40 -14.27 -5.18
N VAL A 142 -2.50 -13.90 -4.53
CA VAL A 142 -2.88 -12.49 -4.33
C VAL A 142 -1.85 -11.80 -3.45
N VAL A 143 -1.44 -12.44 -2.35
CA VAL A 143 -0.42 -11.91 -1.44
C VAL A 143 0.92 -11.79 -2.15
N ALA A 144 1.32 -12.82 -2.89
CA ALA A 144 2.57 -12.81 -3.65
C ALA A 144 2.61 -11.66 -4.67
N ASP A 145 1.52 -11.43 -5.41
CA ASP A 145 1.43 -10.34 -6.38
C ASP A 145 1.47 -8.95 -5.69
N LEU A 146 0.80 -8.77 -4.56
CA LEU A 146 0.83 -7.53 -3.79
C LEU A 146 2.24 -7.22 -3.27
N LEU A 147 2.93 -8.21 -2.69
CA LEU A 147 4.31 -8.04 -2.21
C LEU A 147 5.28 -7.75 -3.36
N ARG A 148 5.09 -8.39 -4.51
CA ARG A 148 5.86 -8.11 -5.72
C ARG A 148 5.69 -6.65 -6.18
N ILE A 149 4.45 -6.18 -6.25
CA ILE A 149 4.16 -4.77 -6.61
C ILE A 149 4.83 -3.83 -5.61
N ARG A 150 4.71 -4.12 -4.31
CA ARG A 150 5.34 -3.32 -3.26
C ARG A 150 6.85 -3.25 -3.41
N ALA A 151 7.51 -4.39 -3.60
CA ALA A 151 8.96 -4.45 -3.76
C ALA A 151 9.46 -3.63 -4.95
N LEU A 152 8.79 -3.74 -6.12
CA LEU A 152 9.09 -2.95 -7.29
C LEU A 152 8.87 -1.44 -7.07
N HIS A 153 7.80 -1.09 -6.36
CA HIS A 153 7.46 0.29 -6.03
C HIS A 153 8.48 0.89 -5.05
N SER A 154 8.78 0.20 -3.97
CA SER A 154 9.79 0.63 -2.99
C SER A 154 11.15 0.83 -3.64
N ARG A 155 11.54 -0.08 -4.55
CA ARG A 155 12.78 0.04 -5.31
C ARG A 155 12.76 1.25 -6.25
N LYS A 156 11.64 1.49 -6.95
CA LYS A 156 11.48 2.62 -7.88
C LYS A 156 11.65 3.97 -7.18
N PHE A 157 11.12 4.11 -5.99
CA PHE A 157 11.05 5.38 -5.26
C PHE A 157 12.00 5.50 -4.07
N PHE A 158 12.89 4.51 -3.87
CA PHE A 158 13.86 4.46 -2.75
C PHE A 158 13.19 4.49 -1.37
N LEU A 159 12.06 3.83 -1.23
CA LEU A 159 11.37 3.78 0.04
C LEU A 159 12.06 2.78 0.98
N ASN A 160 12.23 3.17 2.22
CA ASN A 160 12.66 2.29 3.32
C ASN A 160 11.46 2.09 4.26
N SER A 161 10.47 1.34 3.77
CA SER A 161 9.22 1.11 4.48
C SER A 161 9.40 0.14 5.64
N SER A 162 8.63 0.34 6.70
CA SER A 162 8.56 -0.59 7.84
C SER A 162 7.14 -0.68 8.36
N ASP A 163 6.68 -1.91 8.68
CA ASP A 163 5.33 -2.17 9.12
C ASP A 163 5.30 -2.70 10.55
N PHE A 164 4.28 -2.30 11.30
CA PHE A 164 4.13 -2.64 12.70
C PHE A 164 2.69 -3.03 13.00
N TYR A 165 2.57 -3.99 13.89
CA TYR A 165 1.28 -4.31 14.48
C TYR A 165 0.88 -3.26 15.50
N HIS A 166 -0.39 -2.87 15.46
CA HIS A 166 -1.03 -1.99 16.42
C HIS A 166 -2.43 -2.50 16.75
N PRO A 167 -2.83 -2.56 18.02
CA PRO A 167 -4.16 -3.07 18.36
C PRO A 167 -5.29 -2.27 17.71
N GLY A 168 -6.27 -2.96 17.12
CA GLY A 168 -7.37 -2.31 16.37
C GLY A 168 -8.18 -1.31 17.21
N GLN A 169 -8.27 -1.51 18.52
CA GLN A 169 -8.92 -0.55 19.43
C GLN A 169 -8.24 0.83 19.44
N GLU A 170 -6.98 0.88 19.08
CA GLU A 170 -6.19 2.11 19.00
C GLU A 170 -6.07 2.64 17.55
N ASN A 171 -6.52 1.85 16.54
CA ASN A 171 -6.51 2.20 15.12
C ASN A 171 -7.79 2.94 14.67
N CYS A 172 -8.47 3.61 15.59
CA CYS A 172 -9.79 4.20 15.34
C CYS A 172 -9.82 5.28 14.24
N MET A 173 -8.68 5.93 13.94
CA MET A 173 -8.61 6.90 12.83
C MET A 173 -8.80 6.21 11.48
N ALA A 174 -8.06 5.15 11.23
CA ALA A 174 -8.14 4.40 10.00
C ALA A 174 -9.46 3.62 9.89
N ASP A 175 -9.95 3.08 11.01
CA ASP A 175 -11.27 2.40 11.06
C ASP A 175 -12.38 3.37 10.64
N ASN A 176 -12.41 4.59 11.17
CA ASN A 176 -13.36 5.61 10.73
C ASN A 176 -13.18 5.95 9.25
N ALA A 177 -11.94 6.09 8.78
CA ALA A 177 -11.68 6.37 7.37
C ALA A 177 -12.17 5.23 6.46
N SER A 178 -12.09 3.97 6.87
CA SER A 178 -12.52 2.80 6.09
C SER A 178 -14.04 2.56 6.07
N ARG A 179 -14.83 3.34 6.84
CA ARG A 179 -16.28 3.09 7.02
C ARG A 179 -17.17 4.28 6.70
N LEU A 180 -16.68 5.52 6.79
CA LEU A 180 -17.52 6.72 6.72
C LEU A 180 -17.76 7.23 5.30
N PHE A 181 -17.96 6.33 4.34
CA PHE A 181 -18.20 6.64 2.91
C PHE A 181 -19.50 7.38 2.63
N TYR A 182 -20.44 7.36 3.57
CA TYR A 182 -21.72 8.05 3.45
C TYR A 182 -21.64 9.56 3.75
N LEU A 183 -20.52 10.02 4.29
CA LEU A 183 -20.30 11.44 4.57
C LEU A 183 -19.78 12.16 3.32
N SER A 184 -20.24 13.40 3.12
CA SER A 184 -19.56 14.28 2.16
C SER A 184 -18.14 14.60 2.64
N ASP A 185 -17.27 14.99 1.71
CA ASP A 185 -15.86 15.30 2.01
C ASP A 185 -15.69 16.29 3.15
N THR A 186 -16.46 17.37 3.13
CA THR A 186 -16.44 18.39 4.19
C THR A 186 -16.86 17.81 5.53
N ASN A 187 -17.95 17.04 5.57
CA ASN A 187 -18.43 16.41 6.80
C ASN A 187 -17.46 15.36 7.32
N PHE A 188 -16.86 14.59 6.42
CA PHE A 188 -15.84 13.59 6.75
C PHE A 188 -14.60 14.25 7.39
N LEU A 189 -14.03 15.28 6.75
CA LEU A 189 -12.86 15.97 7.28
C LEU A 189 -13.17 16.66 8.63
N THR A 190 -14.35 17.25 8.76
CA THR A 190 -14.83 17.83 10.02
C THR A 190 -14.94 16.75 11.10
N HIS A 191 -15.59 15.63 10.79
CA HIS A 191 -15.73 14.51 11.72
C HIS A 191 -14.35 14.01 12.18
N MET A 192 -13.44 13.75 11.24
CA MET A 192 -12.09 13.26 11.54
C MET A 192 -11.33 14.24 12.45
N SER A 193 -11.42 15.53 12.20
CA SER A 193 -10.75 16.55 13.02
C SER A 193 -11.35 16.70 14.42
N VAL A 194 -12.67 16.52 14.57
CA VAL A 194 -13.35 16.62 15.87
C VAL A 194 -13.11 15.37 16.72
N VAL A 195 -13.24 14.18 16.13
CA VAL A 195 -13.15 12.90 16.86
C VAL A 195 -11.70 12.54 17.17
N HIS A 196 -10.76 12.96 16.32
CA HIS A 196 -9.34 12.65 16.44
C HIS A 196 -8.50 13.93 16.63
N PRO A 197 -8.33 14.41 17.88
CA PRO A 197 -7.61 15.67 18.16
C PRO A 197 -6.18 15.71 17.62
N GLN A 198 -5.52 14.56 17.47
CA GLN A 198 -4.19 14.47 16.86
C GLN A 198 -4.15 14.89 15.38
N LEU A 199 -5.33 14.96 14.73
CA LEU A 199 -5.48 15.48 13.37
C LEU A 199 -5.78 16.97 13.31
N HIS A 200 -5.82 17.66 14.48
CA HIS A 200 -6.02 19.10 14.51
C HIS A 200 -4.91 19.81 13.73
N GLY A 201 -5.32 20.80 12.98
CA GLY A 201 -4.46 21.54 12.07
C GLY A 201 -4.91 21.33 10.63
N PHE A 202 -3.98 21.16 9.71
CA PHE A 202 -4.31 20.99 8.31
C PHE A 202 -4.47 19.51 7.99
N LEU A 203 -5.71 19.03 7.88
CA LEU A 203 -6.02 17.68 7.37
C LEU A 203 -6.44 17.83 5.90
N ARG A 204 -5.67 17.21 5.00
CA ARG A 204 -5.96 17.19 3.56
C ARG A 204 -6.44 15.82 3.13
N ARG A 205 -7.54 15.78 2.39
CA ARG A 205 -7.96 14.58 1.68
C ARG A 205 -7.15 14.38 0.42
N ILE A 206 -6.72 13.16 0.19
CA ILE A 206 -6.14 12.72 -1.07
C ILE A 206 -7.26 12.07 -1.88
N GLU A 207 -7.45 12.50 -3.11
CA GLU A 207 -8.33 11.84 -4.06
C GLU A 207 -7.56 10.74 -4.78
N ILE A 208 -8.02 9.51 -4.61
CA ILE A 208 -7.49 8.38 -5.37
C ILE A 208 -8.29 8.28 -6.64
N THR A 209 -7.68 8.65 -7.76
CA THR A 209 -8.30 8.45 -9.06
C THR A 209 -8.15 6.99 -9.48
N GLN A 210 -9.14 6.45 -10.21
CA GLN A 210 -9.03 5.08 -10.74
C GLN A 210 -7.81 4.88 -11.66
N GLU A 211 -7.30 5.96 -12.24
CA GLU A 211 -6.06 5.95 -13.01
C GLU A 211 -4.82 5.71 -12.15
N SER A 212 -4.75 6.23 -10.93
CA SER A 212 -3.61 5.97 -10.03
C SER A 212 -3.57 4.51 -9.59
N SER A 213 -4.72 3.88 -9.37
CA SER A 213 -4.81 2.45 -9.08
C SER A 213 -4.41 1.57 -10.28
N SER A 214 -4.66 2.03 -11.52
CA SER A 214 -4.27 1.32 -12.74
C SER A 214 -2.81 1.59 -13.17
N ARG A 215 -2.24 2.74 -12.82
CA ARG A 215 -0.83 3.08 -13.13
C ARG A 215 0.15 2.24 -12.31
N GLY A 216 -0.19 1.90 -11.08
CA GLY A 216 0.62 0.97 -10.28
C GLY A 216 0.81 -0.41 -10.93
N GLY A 217 -0.14 -0.85 -11.77
CA GLY A 217 -0.08 -2.13 -12.48
C GLY A 217 0.38 -2.08 -13.93
N ARG A 218 0.25 -0.94 -14.63
CA ARG A 218 0.53 -0.87 -16.09
C ARG A 218 1.80 -0.12 -16.47
N GLU A 219 2.23 0.88 -15.72
CA GLU A 219 3.45 1.63 -16.06
C GLU A 219 4.75 0.87 -15.77
N ILE A 220 4.68 -0.26 -15.07
CA ILE A 220 5.87 -1.09 -14.83
C ILE A 220 6.28 -1.88 -16.08
N CYS A 221 5.43 -2.00 -17.11
CA CYS A 221 5.64 -2.93 -18.21
C CYS A 221 5.91 -2.34 -19.61
N HIS A 222 5.74 -1.04 -19.87
CA HIS A 222 5.81 -0.53 -21.25
C HIS A 222 6.41 0.88 -21.37
N GLU A 223 7.69 1.03 -21.10
CA GLU A 223 8.49 1.95 -21.91
C GLU A 223 9.53 1.12 -22.70
N PRO A 224 9.43 1.10 -24.04
CA PRO A 224 10.54 0.61 -24.84
C PRO A 224 11.69 1.60 -24.65
N CYS A 225 12.77 1.15 -24.02
CA CYS A 225 14.02 1.89 -24.02
C CYS A 225 14.47 2.08 -25.48
N ASN A 226 14.21 3.26 -26.04
CA ASN A 226 14.86 3.70 -27.28
C ASN A 226 16.32 4.02 -26.93
N TRP A 227 17.18 3.07 -27.22
CA TRP A 227 18.61 3.28 -27.22
C TRP A 227 19.00 3.83 -28.60
N GLY A 228 19.22 5.14 -28.69
CA GLY A 228 19.99 5.77 -29.75
C GLY A 228 21.47 5.80 -29.38
#